data_adfa1765ee6b27f90229a05a231868eb
#
_entry.id   adfa1765ee6b27f90229a05a231868eb
#
_cell.length_a   1.000
_cell.length_b   1.000
_cell.length_c   1.000
_cell.angle_alpha   90.00
_cell.angle_beta   90.00
_cell.angle_gamma   90.00
#
_symmetry.space_group_name_H-M   'P 1'
#
loop_
_entity.id
_entity.type
_entity.pdbx_description
1 polymer ?
#
loop_
_entity_poly.entity_id
_entity_poly.type
_entity_poly.pdbx_seq_one_letter_code
_entity_poly.pdbx_strand_id
1 'polypeptide(L)'
;RQGCIALQNLLHQFKDSVAKIRLQYQKVVETYQRDIIPFLQSHSYLGSDSVLSIIDKECWETYHSKILAQIWNRSHHEILCHFIRSIGANYIAQLIPQSEYEIAIELPLTKSRNKTRNGKRIDILITDNKSWIIVIENKINAQVSKHGRADSQLACYRKWVEEKYPASRFKQCFVLLSLRDNRRQCEKDWIYCDYLTLFQGLLNCGYRDRIIEDYLATLYKLLPINLQITPCLCDMKRIEKLIIP
;
A
#
# COMPACT_ATOMS: atom_id res chain seq x y z
N ARG A 1 24.59 -54.29 -15.51
CA ARG A 1 23.24 -54.00 -16.09
C ARG A 1 22.37 -53.15 -15.20
N GLN A 2 22.32 -53.33 -13.88
CA GLN A 2 21.47 -52.53 -12.97
C GLN A 2 21.86 -51.04 -12.94
N GLY A 3 23.15 -50.69 -12.98
CA GLY A 3 23.61 -49.30 -13.00
C GLY A 3 23.21 -48.52 -14.28
N CYS A 4 23.12 -49.24 -15.42
CA CYS A 4 22.72 -48.62 -16.68
C CYS A 4 21.23 -48.23 -16.72
N ILE A 5 20.38 -49.07 -16.08
CA ILE A 5 18.93 -48.82 -15.94
C ILE A 5 18.67 -47.65 -14.99
N ALA A 6 19.41 -47.58 -13.87
CA ALA A 6 19.31 -46.45 -12.93
C ALA A 6 19.70 -45.12 -13.58
N LEU A 7 20.77 -45.10 -14.39
CA LEU A 7 21.20 -43.91 -15.12
C LEU A 7 20.16 -43.45 -16.15
N GLN A 8 19.57 -44.40 -16.89
CA GLN A 8 18.50 -44.13 -17.86
C GLN A 8 17.26 -43.53 -17.20
N ASN A 9 16.85 -44.07 -16.04
CA ASN A 9 15.72 -43.54 -15.28
C ASN A 9 15.99 -42.14 -14.76
N LEU A 10 17.20 -41.87 -14.27
CA LEU A 10 17.62 -40.52 -13.82
C LEU A 10 17.60 -39.51 -14.99
N LEU A 11 18.09 -39.92 -16.14
CA LEU A 11 18.09 -39.10 -17.33
C LEU A 11 16.67 -38.78 -17.83
N HIS A 12 15.75 -39.75 -17.72
CA HIS A 12 14.34 -39.53 -18.06
C HIS A 12 13.67 -38.56 -17.10
N GLN A 13 13.85 -38.72 -15.80
CA GLN A 13 13.33 -37.82 -14.77
C GLN A 13 13.88 -36.39 -14.94
N PHE A 14 15.16 -36.25 -15.32
CA PHE A 14 15.77 -34.95 -15.62
C PHE A 14 15.11 -34.28 -16.84
N LYS A 15 14.93 -35.02 -17.95
CA LYS A 15 14.26 -34.54 -19.16
C LYS A 15 12.83 -34.09 -18.87
N ASP A 16 12.08 -34.84 -18.08
CA ASP A 16 10.70 -34.48 -17.68
C ASP A 16 10.67 -33.24 -16.83
N SER A 17 11.63 -33.08 -15.90
CA SER A 17 11.75 -31.87 -15.08
C SER A 17 12.07 -30.64 -15.91
N VAL A 18 12.99 -30.76 -16.89
CA VAL A 18 13.32 -29.67 -17.82
C VAL A 18 12.11 -29.29 -18.68
N ALA A 19 11.36 -30.28 -19.17
CA ALA A 19 10.14 -30.03 -19.95
C ALA A 19 9.06 -29.27 -19.13
N LYS A 20 8.87 -29.65 -17.88
CA LYS A 20 7.96 -28.93 -16.96
C LYS A 20 8.38 -27.50 -16.71
N ILE A 21 9.68 -27.27 -16.47
CA ILE A 21 10.22 -25.91 -16.28
C ILE A 21 10.03 -25.07 -17.54
N ARG A 22 10.30 -25.62 -18.74
CA ARG A 22 10.05 -24.93 -20.00
C ARG A 22 8.59 -24.51 -20.18
N LEU A 23 7.66 -25.41 -19.88
CA LEU A 23 6.24 -25.14 -19.99
C LEU A 23 5.79 -24.02 -19.02
N GLN A 24 6.29 -24.06 -17.77
CA GLN A 24 6.03 -23.00 -16.80
C GLN A 24 6.58 -21.65 -17.27
N TYR A 25 7.81 -21.65 -17.79
CA TYR A 25 8.44 -20.44 -18.33
C TYR A 25 7.65 -19.87 -19.52
N GLN A 26 7.22 -20.71 -20.46
CA GLN A 26 6.38 -20.26 -21.58
C GLN A 26 5.09 -19.58 -21.10
N LYS A 27 4.40 -20.17 -20.11
CA LYS A 27 3.20 -19.54 -19.51
C LYS A 27 3.49 -18.19 -18.90
N VAL A 28 4.63 -18.03 -18.22
CA VAL A 28 5.04 -16.74 -17.64
C VAL A 28 5.27 -15.71 -18.74
N VAL A 29 5.98 -16.08 -19.82
CA VAL A 29 6.25 -15.20 -20.96
C VAL A 29 4.95 -14.79 -21.66
N GLU A 30 4.04 -15.74 -21.92
CA GLU A 30 2.74 -15.47 -22.54
C GLU A 30 1.90 -14.53 -21.68
N THR A 31 1.84 -14.76 -20.36
CA THR A 31 1.12 -13.88 -19.42
C THR A 31 1.74 -12.48 -19.43
N TYR A 32 3.07 -12.38 -19.40
CA TYR A 32 3.77 -11.11 -19.45
C TYR A 32 3.45 -10.32 -20.74
N GLN A 33 3.53 -10.98 -21.89
CA GLN A 33 3.24 -10.35 -23.18
C GLN A 33 1.76 -9.96 -23.32
N ARG A 34 0.85 -10.80 -22.88
CA ARG A 34 -0.60 -10.58 -23.01
C ARG A 34 -1.14 -9.56 -22.04
N ASP A 35 -0.73 -9.61 -20.78
CA ASP A 35 -1.37 -8.88 -19.70
C ASP A 35 -0.50 -7.72 -19.18
N ILE A 36 0.80 -7.95 -19.01
CA ILE A 36 1.68 -7.00 -18.33
C ILE A 36 2.17 -5.90 -19.28
N ILE A 37 2.62 -6.25 -20.49
CA ILE A 37 3.10 -5.24 -21.45
C ILE A 37 1.99 -4.23 -21.81
N PRO A 38 0.76 -4.64 -22.17
CA PRO A 38 -0.31 -3.69 -22.46
C PRO A 38 -0.68 -2.84 -21.24
N PHE A 39 -0.68 -3.43 -20.04
CA PHE A 39 -0.90 -2.69 -18.80
C PHE A 39 0.14 -1.59 -18.60
N LEU A 40 1.43 -1.91 -18.70
CA LEU A 40 2.52 -0.93 -18.56
C LEU A 40 2.50 0.13 -19.66
N GLN A 41 2.15 -0.24 -20.89
CA GLN A 41 1.99 0.72 -22.00
C GLN A 41 0.85 1.71 -21.75
N SER A 42 -0.28 1.25 -21.19
CA SER A 42 -1.41 2.10 -20.84
C SER A 42 -1.18 2.93 -19.56
N HIS A 43 -0.20 2.55 -18.74
CA HIS A 43 0.18 3.20 -17.49
C HIS A 43 1.67 3.58 -17.49
N SER A 44 2.13 4.22 -18.57
CA SER A 44 3.56 4.54 -18.78
C SER A 44 4.20 5.35 -17.66
N TYR A 45 3.39 6.12 -16.90
CA TYR A 45 3.84 6.87 -15.73
C TYR A 45 4.37 5.98 -14.60
N LEU A 46 3.95 4.70 -14.49
CA LEU A 46 4.44 3.79 -13.44
C LEU A 46 5.94 3.51 -13.53
N GLY A 47 6.53 3.60 -14.73
CA GLY A 47 7.96 3.44 -14.93
C GLY A 47 8.78 4.73 -14.81
N SER A 48 8.12 5.89 -14.62
CA SER A 48 8.80 7.19 -14.56
C SER A 48 9.35 7.49 -13.16
N ASP A 49 10.27 8.46 -13.08
CA ASP A 49 10.69 9.00 -11.81
C ASP A 49 9.60 9.90 -11.24
N SER A 50 9.15 9.58 -10.02
CA SER A 50 8.21 10.41 -9.27
C SER A 50 8.93 11.55 -8.55
N VAL A 51 8.17 12.59 -8.18
CA VAL A 51 8.72 13.71 -7.40
C VAL A 51 9.38 13.23 -6.10
N LEU A 52 8.74 12.31 -5.37
CA LEU A 52 9.33 11.79 -4.14
C LEU A 52 10.61 11.01 -4.37
N SER A 53 10.71 10.28 -5.48
CA SER A 53 11.94 9.57 -5.89
C SER A 53 13.06 10.54 -6.24
N ILE A 54 12.76 11.60 -7.00
CA ILE A 54 13.75 12.62 -7.40
C ILE A 54 14.37 13.34 -6.18
N ILE A 55 13.59 13.54 -5.11
CA ILE A 55 14.03 14.25 -3.91
C ILE A 55 14.44 13.29 -2.76
N ASP A 56 14.57 12.00 -3.01
CA ASP A 56 14.94 10.95 -2.04
C ASP A 56 14.02 10.92 -0.79
N LYS A 57 12.70 11.08 -1.02
CA LYS A 57 11.69 11.12 0.06
C LYS A 57 10.61 10.05 -0.03
N GLU A 58 10.75 9.08 -0.92
CA GLU A 58 9.80 7.99 -1.13
C GLU A 58 9.60 7.09 0.12
N CYS A 59 10.51 7.13 1.09
CA CYS A 59 10.40 6.38 2.34
C CYS A 59 9.95 7.22 3.54
N TRP A 60 9.55 8.47 3.35
CA TRP A 60 9.19 9.38 4.44
C TRP A 60 7.67 9.44 4.65
N GLU A 61 7.19 8.88 5.75
CA GLU A 61 5.76 8.78 6.13
C GLU A 61 5.01 10.11 6.02
N THR A 62 5.61 11.21 6.49
CA THR A 62 5.00 12.55 6.45
C THR A 62 4.69 13.03 5.02
N TYR A 63 5.52 12.71 4.02
CA TYR A 63 5.26 13.10 2.64
C TYR A 63 4.11 12.30 2.04
N HIS A 64 4.03 10.99 2.32
CA HIS A 64 2.90 10.18 1.92
C HIS A 64 1.59 10.68 2.52
N SER A 65 1.60 11.00 3.81
CA SER A 65 0.41 11.56 4.49
C SER A 65 -0.04 12.89 3.86
N LYS A 66 0.89 13.77 3.49
CA LYS A 66 0.59 15.02 2.79
C LYS A 66 0.00 14.80 1.40
N ILE A 67 0.57 13.88 0.62
CA ILE A 67 0.07 13.58 -0.74
C ILE A 67 -1.31 12.95 -0.66
N LEU A 68 -1.53 11.97 0.22
CA LEU A 68 -2.83 11.35 0.42
C LEU A 68 -3.90 12.36 0.82
N ALA A 69 -3.59 13.25 1.77
CA ALA A 69 -4.48 14.33 2.16
C ALA A 69 -4.84 15.23 0.97
N GLN A 70 -3.86 15.56 0.12
CA GLN A 70 -4.08 16.39 -1.06
C GLN A 70 -4.94 15.67 -2.11
N ILE A 71 -4.73 14.36 -2.35
CA ILE A 71 -5.52 13.55 -3.26
C ILE A 71 -6.98 13.50 -2.77
N TRP A 72 -7.21 13.19 -1.50
CA TRP A 72 -8.56 13.09 -0.93
C TRP A 72 -9.30 14.43 -0.88
N ASN A 73 -8.58 15.53 -0.63
CA ASN A 73 -9.19 16.87 -0.60
C ASN A 73 -9.64 17.35 -2.00
N ARG A 74 -8.95 16.94 -3.07
CA ARG A 74 -9.26 17.35 -4.45
C ARG A 74 -10.38 16.55 -5.11
N SER A 75 -10.60 15.33 -4.69
CA SER A 75 -11.45 14.37 -5.40
C SER A 75 -12.94 14.47 -5.11
N HIS A 76 -13.42 15.55 -4.50
CA HIS A 76 -14.83 15.72 -4.17
C HIS A 76 -15.46 14.46 -3.55
N HIS A 77 -14.78 13.88 -2.57
CA HIS A 77 -15.18 12.68 -1.82
C HIS A 77 -14.96 11.32 -2.53
N GLU A 78 -14.89 11.27 -3.85
CA GLU A 78 -14.92 10.01 -4.61
C GLU A 78 -13.76 9.06 -4.25
N ILE A 79 -12.52 9.55 -4.26
CA ILE A 79 -11.34 8.71 -4.00
C ILE A 79 -11.32 8.26 -2.53
N LEU A 80 -11.67 9.16 -1.59
CA LEU A 80 -11.75 8.79 -0.18
C LEU A 80 -12.82 7.72 0.04
N CYS A 81 -14.01 7.88 -0.54
CA CYS A 81 -15.07 6.89 -0.49
C CYS A 81 -14.62 5.54 -1.05
N HIS A 82 -13.94 5.56 -2.20
CA HIS A 82 -13.43 4.35 -2.83
C HIS A 82 -12.41 3.64 -1.93
N PHE A 83 -11.45 4.39 -1.37
CA PHE A 83 -10.46 3.87 -0.42
C PHE A 83 -11.14 3.25 0.81
N ILE A 84 -12.06 3.95 1.45
CA ILE A 84 -12.74 3.47 2.65
C ILE A 84 -13.62 2.23 2.37
N ARG A 85 -14.22 2.13 1.18
CA ARG A 85 -14.91 0.90 0.74
C ARG A 85 -13.94 -0.25 0.52
N SER A 86 -12.79 0.00 -0.09
CA SER A 86 -11.80 -1.05 -0.38
C SER A 86 -11.25 -1.73 0.88
N ILE A 87 -11.26 -1.04 2.01
CA ILE A 87 -10.85 -1.59 3.31
C ILE A 87 -12.03 -2.14 4.14
N GLY A 88 -13.23 -2.23 3.56
CA GLY A 88 -14.42 -2.80 4.21
C GLY A 88 -15.17 -1.88 5.16
N ALA A 89 -14.80 -0.58 5.30
CA ALA A 89 -15.45 0.37 6.18
C ALA A 89 -16.67 1.05 5.54
N ASN A 90 -17.59 0.25 4.97
CA ASN A 90 -18.75 0.74 4.23
C ASN A 90 -19.68 1.67 5.06
N TYR A 91 -19.74 1.45 6.39
CA TYR A 91 -20.53 2.27 7.30
C TYR A 91 -20.07 3.73 7.39
N ILE A 92 -18.77 4.00 7.14
CA ILE A 92 -18.23 5.35 7.01
C ILE A 92 -18.36 5.86 5.58
N ALA A 93 -18.04 5.02 4.58
CA ALA A 93 -18.05 5.41 3.18
C ALA A 93 -19.40 5.96 2.71
N GLN A 94 -20.50 5.55 3.33
CA GLN A 94 -21.86 6.05 3.05
C GLN A 94 -22.10 7.47 3.59
N LEU A 95 -21.37 7.89 4.61
CA LEU A 95 -21.53 9.20 5.24
C LEU A 95 -20.67 10.28 4.56
N ILE A 96 -19.54 9.93 3.98
CA ILE A 96 -18.59 10.87 3.39
C ILE A 96 -19.25 11.80 2.34
N PRO A 97 -20.05 11.33 1.38
CA PRO A 97 -20.66 12.21 0.37
C PRO A 97 -21.74 13.14 0.92
N GLN A 98 -22.18 12.95 2.15
CA GLN A 98 -23.29 13.69 2.75
C GLN A 98 -22.85 14.96 3.48
N SER A 99 -21.55 15.18 3.62
CA SER A 99 -21.02 16.31 4.41
C SER A 99 -19.65 16.76 3.88
N GLU A 100 -19.38 18.03 3.98
CA GLU A 100 -18.01 18.55 3.85
C GLU A 100 -17.15 18.01 5.00
N TYR A 101 -15.86 17.79 4.74
CA TYR A 101 -14.92 17.30 5.75
C TYR A 101 -13.59 18.07 5.70
N GLU A 102 -12.87 18.00 6.79
CA GLU A 102 -11.54 18.56 6.96
C GLU A 102 -10.51 17.45 7.12
N ILE A 103 -9.31 17.67 6.60
CA ILE A 103 -8.17 16.76 6.76
C ILE A 103 -7.07 17.48 7.54
N ALA A 104 -6.74 16.96 8.71
CA ALA A 104 -5.58 17.38 9.49
C ALA A 104 -4.45 16.33 9.36
N ILE A 105 -3.22 16.80 9.15
CA ILE A 105 -2.02 15.97 9.08
C ILE A 105 -1.07 16.33 10.23
N GLU A 106 -0.33 15.33 10.72
CA GLU A 106 0.63 15.50 11.83
C GLU A 106 -0.02 16.19 13.07
N LEU A 107 -1.28 15.81 13.40
CA LEU A 107 -2.05 16.45 14.45
C LEU A 107 -1.47 16.12 15.84
N PRO A 108 -0.95 17.09 16.60
CA PRO A 108 -0.40 16.83 17.92
C PRO A 108 -1.52 16.52 18.94
N LEU A 109 -1.33 15.48 19.76
CA LEU A 109 -2.30 15.07 20.78
C LEU A 109 -2.32 15.98 22.00
N THR A 110 -1.24 16.70 22.27
CA THR A 110 -1.12 17.60 23.42
C THR A 110 -0.83 19.02 22.97
N LYS A 111 -1.50 20.00 23.59
CA LYS A 111 -1.20 21.44 23.44
C LYS A 111 0.05 21.85 24.27
N SER A 112 1.01 20.96 24.51
CA SER A 112 2.19 21.29 25.31
C SER A 112 2.97 22.42 24.64
N ARG A 113 3.14 23.55 25.38
CA ARG A 113 4.01 24.67 24.96
C ARG A 113 5.49 24.26 24.85
N ASN A 114 5.88 23.20 25.49
CA ASN A 114 7.20 22.62 25.36
C ASN A 114 7.24 21.71 24.13
N LYS A 115 7.85 22.20 23.06
CA LYS A 115 8.22 21.44 21.85
C LYS A 115 9.30 20.40 22.16
N THR A 116 9.02 19.48 23.07
CA THR A 116 9.86 18.29 23.19
C THR A 116 9.66 17.46 21.92
N ARG A 117 10.73 17.07 21.28
CA ARG A 117 10.85 16.39 19.97
C ARG A 117 10.02 15.09 19.82
N ASN A 118 9.32 14.64 20.86
CA ASN A 118 8.62 13.34 20.96
C ASN A 118 7.12 13.48 21.23
N GLY A 119 6.46 14.57 20.84
CA GLY A 119 5.00 14.69 20.95
C GLY A 119 4.31 13.68 20.03
N LYS A 120 3.37 12.89 20.58
CA LYS A 120 2.52 11.98 19.82
C LYS A 120 1.69 12.78 18.83
N ARG A 121 1.64 12.35 17.56
CA ARG A 121 0.88 13.00 16.50
C ARG A 121 0.12 11.93 15.73
N ILE A 122 -1.11 12.24 15.37
CA ILE A 122 -1.89 11.44 14.41
C ILE A 122 -1.43 11.84 13.02
N ASP A 123 -1.06 10.87 12.19
CA ASP A 123 -0.53 11.14 10.85
C ASP A 123 -1.58 11.78 9.94
N ILE A 124 -2.81 11.22 9.92
CA ILE A 124 -3.93 11.79 9.17
C ILE A 124 -5.21 11.63 9.98
N LEU A 125 -5.95 12.73 10.16
CA LEU A 125 -7.28 12.74 10.75
C LEU A 125 -8.24 13.41 9.77
N ILE A 126 -9.35 12.75 9.47
CA ILE A 126 -10.40 13.25 8.56
C ILE A 126 -11.72 13.24 9.32
N THR A 127 -12.47 14.34 9.29
CA THR A 127 -13.74 14.44 10.00
C THR A 127 -14.66 15.50 9.41
N ASP A 128 -15.96 15.27 9.47
CA ASP A 128 -16.99 16.30 9.21
C ASP A 128 -17.30 17.16 10.43
N ASN A 129 -16.62 16.91 11.56
CA ASN A 129 -16.86 17.55 12.85
C ASN A 129 -18.31 17.39 13.41
N LYS A 130 -19.12 16.50 12.82
CA LYS A 130 -20.54 16.34 13.17
C LYS A 130 -20.92 14.89 13.49
N SER A 131 -20.54 13.96 12.63
CA SER A 131 -21.08 12.60 12.66
C SER A 131 -20.06 11.48 12.48
N TRP A 132 -18.90 11.74 11.89
CA TRP A 132 -17.89 10.71 11.64
C TRP A 132 -16.47 11.23 11.73
N ILE A 133 -15.54 10.30 11.98
CA ILE A 133 -14.11 10.55 12.03
C ILE A 133 -13.34 9.33 11.51
N ILE A 134 -12.29 9.58 10.75
CA ILE A 134 -11.33 8.59 10.27
C ILE A 134 -9.96 8.99 10.80
N VAL A 135 -9.26 8.04 11.39
CA VAL A 135 -7.87 8.18 11.85
C VAL A 135 -7.01 7.20 11.09
N ILE A 136 -5.95 7.67 10.48
CA ILE A 136 -5.01 6.83 9.75
C ILE A 136 -3.62 7.01 10.34
N GLU A 137 -3.04 5.93 10.81
CA GLU A 137 -1.62 5.81 11.12
C GLU A 137 -0.91 5.24 9.91
N ASN A 138 0.12 5.94 9.45
CA ASN A 138 0.85 5.63 8.23
C ASN A 138 2.24 5.10 8.54
N LYS A 139 2.59 3.90 8.05
CA LYS A 139 3.86 3.23 8.28
C LYS A 139 4.52 2.78 6.97
N ILE A 140 5.64 3.40 6.61
CA ILE A 140 6.45 2.99 5.45
C ILE A 140 7.55 2.02 5.89
N ASN A 141 8.47 2.46 6.72
CA ASN A 141 9.62 1.67 7.15
C ASN A 141 9.60 1.34 8.65
N ALA A 142 8.84 2.10 9.44
CA ALA A 142 8.77 1.93 10.88
C ALA A 142 7.78 0.82 11.29
N GLN A 143 8.02 0.26 12.45
CA GLN A 143 7.04 -0.55 13.16
C GLN A 143 6.14 0.36 14.02
N VAL A 144 4.95 -0.14 14.38
CA VAL A 144 4.11 0.52 15.37
C VAL A 144 4.87 0.58 16.69
N SER A 145 5.14 1.77 17.18
CA SER A 145 5.94 1.94 18.40
C SER A 145 5.13 1.59 19.65
N LYS A 146 5.78 0.90 20.59
CA LYS A 146 5.26 0.72 21.94
C LYS A 146 5.70 1.92 22.78
N HIS A 147 4.73 2.65 23.34
CA HIS A 147 5.00 3.77 24.23
C HIS A 147 4.84 3.34 25.68
N GLY A 148 6.00 3.13 26.34
CA GLY A 148 6.01 2.78 27.76
C GLY A 148 5.59 1.33 28.05
N ARG A 149 5.28 1.05 29.34
CA ARG A 149 4.93 -0.30 29.81
C ARG A 149 3.47 -0.72 29.53
N ALA A 150 2.57 0.18 29.10
CA ALA A 150 1.13 -0.07 29.10
C ALA A 150 0.45 0.10 27.73
N ASP A 151 0.74 1.15 26.93
CA ASP A 151 -0.08 1.48 25.77
C ASP A 151 0.74 1.54 24.47
N SER A 152 0.18 0.94 23.40
CA SER A 152 0.72 1.13 22.05
C SER A 152 0.42 2.54 21.54
N GLN A 153 1.08 2.95 20.46
CA GLN A 153 0.79 4.20 19.77
C GLN A 153 -0.68 4.26 19.35
N LEU A 154 -1.21 3.15 18.81
CA LEU A 154 -2.59 3.03 18.34
C LEU A 154 -3.61 3.19 19.49
N ALA A 155 -3.37 2.56 20.66
CA ALA A 155 -4.21 2.71 21.83
C ALA A 155 -4.26 4.17 22.34
N CYS A 156 -3.13 4.87 22.30
CA CYS A 156 -3.09 6.29 22.69
C CYS A 156 -3.91 7.17 21.74
N TYR A 157 -3.88 6.91 20.45
CA TYR A 157 -4.67 7.66 19.47
C TYR A 157 -6.15 7.40 19.65
N ARG A 158 -6.52 6.13 19.82
CA ARG A 158 -7.90 5.75 20.08
C ARG A 158 -8.45 6.46 21.33
N LYS A 159 -7.75 6.40 22.45
CA LYS A 159 -8.15 7.07 23.69
C LYS A 159 -8.39 8.56 23.49
N TRP A 160 -7.47 9.25 22.81
CA TRP A 160 -7.61 10.67 22.52
C TRP A 160 -8.81 10.96 21.62
N VAL A 161 -9.09 10.10 20.63
CA VAL A 161 -10.27 10.24 19.77
C VAL A 161 -11.56 10.00 20.56
N GLU A 162 -11.62 8.97 21.39
CA GLU A 162 -12.79 8.67 22.23
C GLU A 162 -13.14 9.83 23.20
N GLU A 163 -12.11 10.52 23.72
CA GLU A 163 -12.31 11.69 24.58
C GLU A 163 -12.85 12.91 23.79
N LYS A 164 -12.44 13.12 22.55
CA LYS A 164 -12.85 14.29 21.76
C LYS A 164 -14.04 14.06 20.85
N TYR A 165 -14.18 12.87 20.33
CA TYR A 165 -15.16 12.44 19.34
C TYR A 165 -15.86 11.16 19.83
N PRO A 166 -16.65 11.23 20.91
CA PRO A 166 -17.21 10.03 21.56
C PRO A 166 -18.06 9.21 20.59
N ALA A 167 -17.96 7.88 20.69
CA ALA A 167 -18.66 6.93 19.83
C ALA A 167 -20.20 7.02 19.91
N SER A 168 -20.74 7.63 20.97
CA SER A 168 -22.17 7.94 21.09
C SER A 168 -22.65 8.97 20.06
N ARG A 169 -21.75 9.80 19.56
CA ARG A 169 -22.05 10.88 18.60
C ARG A 169 -21.37 10.65 17.23
N PHE A 170 -20.17 10.09 17.23
CA PHE A 170 -19.35 9.95 16.01
C PHE A 170 -19.21 8.48 15.62
N LYS A 171 -19.39 8.16 14.33
CA LYS A 171 -18.92 6.92 13.76
C LYS A 171 -17.40 7.00 13.57
N GLN A 172 -16.68 6.13 14.24
CA GLN A 172 -15.21 6.15 14.25
C GLN A 172 -14.65 5.07 13.32
N CYS A 173 -13.59 5.39 12.59
CA CYS A 173 -12.84 4.45 11.76
C CYS A 173 -11.34 4.65 12.00
N PHE A 174 -10.66 3.58 12.41
CA PHE A 174 -9.23 3.58 12.67
C PHE A 174 -8.54 2.70 11.63
N VAL A 175 -7.52 3.22 10.95
CA VAL A 175 -6.80 2.54 9.87
C VAL A 175 -5.31 2.55 10.14
N LEU A 176 -4.69 1.37 10.16
CA LEU A 176 -3.25 1.21 10.10
C LEU A 176 -2.85 0.95 8.65
N LEU A 177 -2.37 1.98 7.97
CA LEU A 177 -1.83 1.89 6.61
C LEU A 177 -0.35 1.55 6.68
N SER A 178 0.08 0.43 6.10
CA SER A 178 1.46 0.01 6.23
C SER A 178 2.03 -0.61 4.96
N LEU A 179 3.28 -0.23 4.61
CA LEU A 179 4.02 -0.83 3.52
C LEU A 179 4.61 -2.21 3.92
N ARG A 180 5.07 -2.33 5.16
CA ARG A 180 5.56 -3.60 5.73
C ARG A 180 4.43 -4.34 6.43
N ASP A 181 4.57 -5.65 6.60
CA ASP A 181 3.58 -6.44 7.34
C ASP A 181 3.61 -6.12 8.84
N ASN A 182 2.77 -5.18 9.23
CA ASN A 182 2.50 -4.79 10.62
C ASN A 182 1.18 -5.36 11.17
N ARG A 183 0.59 -6.40 10.56
CA ARG A 183 -0.70 -7.01 10.98
C ARG A 183 -0.69 -7.47 12.43
N ARG A 184 0.42 -8.04 12.90
CA ARG A 184 0.56 -8.50 14.29
C ARG A 184 0.57 -7.34 15.31
N GLN A 185 0.81 -6.12 14.87
CA GLN A 185 0.85 -4.91 15.70
C GLN A 185 -0.45 -4.10 15.57
N CYS A 186 -1.34 -4.50 14.65
CA CYS A 186 -2.64 -3.89 14.46
C CYS A 186 -3.55 -4.30 15.64
N GLU A 187 -4.14 -3.31 16.30
CA GLU A 187 -5.08 -3.57 17.39
C GLU A 187 -6.46 -3.99 16.86
N LYS A 188 -7.25 -4.68 17.70
CA LYS A 188 -8.51 -5.31 17.31
C LYS A 188 -9.50 -4.36 16.62
N ASP A 189 -9.51 -3.10 17.03
CA ASP A 189 -10.47 -2.10 16.51
C ASP A 189 -9.87 -1.21 15.40
N TRP A 190 -8.65 -1.56 14.94
CA TRP A 190 -7.99 -0.93 13.81
C TRP A 190 -8.12 -1.80 12.57
N ILE A 191 -8.44 -1.20 11.44
CA ILE A 191 -8.45 -1.86 10.14
C ILE A 191 -7.03 -1.84 9.59
N TYR A 192 -6.44 -3.00 9.36
CA TYR A 192 -5.16 -3.09 8.68
C TYR A 192 -5.36 -2.92 7.19
N CYS A 193 -4.63 -1.99 6.61
CA CYS A 193 -4.55 -1.76 5.17
C CYS A 193 -3.09 -1.79 4.71
N ASP A 194 -2.76 -2.62 3.74
CA ASP A 194 -1.45 -2.56 3.12
C ASP A 194 -1.41 -1.57 1.95
N TYR A 195 -0.21 -1.14 1.61
CA TYR A 195 -0.01 -0.20 0.52
C TYR A 195 -0.36 -0.77 -0.87
N LEU A 196 -0.41 -2.08 -1.03
CA LEU A 196 -0.89 -2.71 -2.26
C LEU A 196 -2.39 -2.46 -2.44
N THR A 197 -3.19 -2.60 -1.37
CA THR A 197 -4.62 -2.26 -1.38
C THR A 197 -4.85 -0.79 -1.71
N LEU A 198 -4.06 0.12 -1.12
CA LEU A 198 -4.11 1.55 -1.46
C LEU A 198 -3.76 1.79 -2.93
N PHE A 199 -2.68 1.20 -3.44
CA PHE A 199 -2.26 1.31 -4.84
C PHE A 199 -3.36 0.84 -5.80
N GLN A 200 -3.92 -0.34 -5.55
CA GLN A 200 -5.02 -0.89 -6.36
C GLN A 200 -6.27 0.00 -6.29
N GLY A 201 -6.59 0.52 -5.11
CA GLY A 201 -7.70 1.45 -4.93
C GLY A 201 -7.53 2.73 -5.75
N LEU A 202 -6.36 3.35 -5.70
CA LEU A 202 -6.03 4.53 -6.51
C LEU A 202 -5.99 4.22 -8.00
N LEU A 203 -5.47 3.05 -8.39
CA LEU A 203 -5.41 2.63 -9.79
C LEU A 203 -6.80 2.41 -10.39
N ASN A 204 -7.74 1.89 -9.60
CA ASN A 204 -9.08 1.48 -10.05
C ASN A 204 -10.18 2.51 -9.77
N CYS A 205 -9.90 3.63 -9.10
CA CYS A 205 -10.92 4.63 -8.75
C CYS A 205 -11.48 5.39 -9.97
N GLY A 206 -10.90 5.23 -11.16
CA GLY A 206 -11.33 5.91 -12.38
C GLY A 206 -10.95 7.39 -12.46
N TYR A 207 -10.50 8.00 -11.36
CA TYR A 207 -10.06 9.39 -11.31
C TYR A 207 -8.57 9.47 -11.66
N ARG A 208 -8.20 10.40 -12.54
CA ARG A 208 -6.81 10.61 -12.96
C ARG A 208 -6.48 12.09 -12.93
N ASP A 209 -5.39 12.40 -12.25
CA ASP A 209 -4.70 13.67 -12.37
C ASP A 209 -3.19 13.44 -12.19
N ARG A 210 -2.40 14.46 -12.48
CA ARG A 210 -0.94 14.40 -12.43
C ARG A 210 -0.39 14.02 -11.04
N ILE A 211 -1.06 14.41 -9.96
CA ILE A 211 -0.61 14.08 -8.59
C ILE A 211 -0.84 12.61 -8.30
N ILE A 212 -1.97 12.06 -8.74
CA ILE A 212 -2.29 10.64 -8.55
C ILE A 212 -1.33 9.77 -9.36
N GLU A 213 -1.07 10.14 -10.62
CA GLU A 213 -0.13 9.40 -11.48
C GLU A 213 1.28 9.41 -10.92
N ASP A 214 1.78 10.57 -10.46
CA ASP A 214 3.08 10.70 -9.80
C ASP A 214 3.14 9.87 -8.51
N TYR A 215 2.08 9.88 -7.72
CA TYR A 215 2.02 9.09 -6.49
C TYR A 215 1.93 7.59 -6.78
N LEU A 216 1.17 7.17 -7.79
CA LEU A 216 1.14 5.78 -8.25
C LEU A 216 2.53 5.32 -8.73
N ALA A 217 3.30 6.17 -9.42
CA ALA A 217 4.68 5.87 -9.78
C ALA A 217 5.57 5.67 -8.55
N THR A 218 5.41 6.52 -7.51
CA THR A 218 6.09 6.32 -6.21
C THR A 218 5.75 4.98 -5.59
N LEU A 219 4.45 4.65 -5.46
CA LEU A 219 3.99 3.42 -4.85
C LEU A 219 4.45 2.18 -5.63
N TYR A 220 4.43 2.25 -6.96
CA TYR A 220 4.88 1.17 -7.83
C TYR A 220 6.35 0.80 -7.58
N LYS A 221 7.22 1.80 -7.34
CA LYS A 221 8.63 1.57 -7.00
C LYS A 221 8.83 0.97 -5.59
N LEU A 222 8.00 1.37 -4.63
CA LEU A 222 8.08 0.90 -3.24
C LEU A 222 7.51 -0.51 -3.06
N LEU A 223 6.52 -0.88 -3.85
CA LEU A 223 5.85 -2.16 -3.73
C LEU A 223 6.68 -3.29 -4.35
N PRO A 224 6.71 -4.48 -3.72
CA PRO A 224 7.43 -5.65 -4.25
C PRO A 224 6.89 -6.14 -5.60
N ILE A 225 5.79 -5.60 -6.09
CA ILE A 225 5.24 -5.83 -7.44
C ILE A 225 6.30 -5.55 -8.51
N ASN A 226 7.15 -4.54 -8.29
CA ASN A 226 8.22 -4.18 -9.22
C ASN A 226 9.21 -5.33 -9.47
N LEU A 227 9.44 -6.20 -8.48
CA LEU A 227 10.30 -7.38 -8.61
C LEU A 227 9.60 -8.56 -9.32
N GLN A 228 8.25 -8.58 -9.33
CA GLN A 228 7.46 -9.65 -9.95
C GLN A 228 7.07 -9.33 -11.39
N ILE A 229 6.96 -8.05 -11.76
CA ILE A 229 6.46 -7.58 -13.07
C ILE A 229 7.60 -7.22 -14.04
N THR A 230 8.81 -6.94 -13.54
CA THR A 230 9.97 -6.67 -14.37
C THR A 230 11.09 -7.70 -14.14
N PRO A 231 10.98 -8.91 -14.66
CA PRO A 231 12.20 -9.59 -15.09
C PRO A 231 12.79 -8.64 -16.15
N CYS A 232 13.99 -8.12 -15.91
CA CYS A 232 14.66 -7.31 -16.89
C CYS A 232 14.62 -8.06 -18.23
N LEU A 233 14.15 -7.42 -19.31
CA LEU A 233 14.12 -8.04 -20.64
C LEU A 233 15.50 -8.63 -21.04
N CYS A 234 16.58 -8.09 -20.45
CA CYS A 234 17.94 -8.61 -20.58
C CYS A 234 18.11 -9.96 -19.85
N ASP A 235 17.49 -10.15 -18.70
CA ASP A 235 17.55 -11.41 -17.94
C ASP A 235 16.68 -12.48 -18.59
N MET A 236 15.54 -12.09 -19.18
CA MET A 236 14.71 -12.98 -19.99
C MET A 236 15.46 -13.52 -21.21
N LYS A 237 16.13 -12.64 -21.97
CA LYS A 237 16.99 -13.05 -23.11
C LYS A 237 18.19 -13.88 -22.69
N ARG A 238 18.69 -13.69 -21.47
CA ARG A 238 19.80 -14.45 -20.90
C ARG A 238 19.36 -15.83 -20.46
N ILE A 239 18.17 -15.94 -19.84
CA ILE A 239 17.54 -17.20 -19.47
C ILE A 239 17.11 -17.99 -20.71
N GLU A 240 16.58 -17.32 -21.75
CA GLU A 240 16.27 -17.94 -23.05
C GLU A 240 17.49 -18.61 -23.66
N LYS A 241 18.67 -17.96 -23.66
CA LYS A 241 19.94 -18.52 -24.16
C LYS A 241 20.47 -19.70 -23.33
N LEU A 242 20.07 -19.81 -22.05
CA LEU A 242 20.47 -20.93 -21.17
C LEU A 242 19.54 -22.13 -21.26
N ILE A 243 18.30 -21.93 -21.74
CA ILE A 243 17.26 -22.99 -21.77
C ILE A 243 17.05 -23.54 -23.19
N ILE A 244 17.44 -22.80 -24.22
CA ILE A 244 17.33 -23.20 -25.64
C ILE A 244 18.73 -23.49 -26.14
N PRO A 245 19.14 -24.78 -26.31
CA PRO A 245 20.38 -25.15 -26.94
C PRO A 245 20.36 -24.82 -28.44
#